data_19e5dc3fd5e12c82b1bd529c1989d5e3
#
_entry.id   19e5dc3fd5e12c82b1bd529c1989d5e3
#
_cell.length_a   1.000
_cell.length_b   1.000
_cell.length_c   1.000
_cell.angle_alpha   90.00
_cell.angle_beta   90.00
_cell.angle_gamma   90.00
#
_symmetry.space_group_name_H-M   'P 1'
#
loop_
_entity.id
_entity.type
_entity.pdbx_description
1 polymer ?
#
loop_
_entity_poly.entity_id
_entity_poly.type
_entity_poly.pdbx_seq_one_letter_code
_entity_poly.pdbx_strand_id
1 'polypeptide(L)'
;MKIAYVLDDLDAAGGIQAVTRAKAAALAAIPGNEIMLVTANDSRRTASSLPPGVKVVHLGVNYYEDDWKGFLYVLKGILVRRRRHAKALRKALDELRPDIVVSVGQSEKFMIPRLSRDKPWKTVREFHYSGTYRKDYARLQGGIRARVMAALSDFYEFGLRRGTYDATVVLTRQDREENWKGRRGVHVIPNPCVWRPERVAPLERPRAVAVGRLVPVKGFGLLVRAWEKVAAVHPDWKLEIWGDGPERGSLERLVRGKGLEKNVLLRGATGEVQEKLLQSSMLVFPSLFEGFGMVLVEAMACGVPCVAFECPCGPRDVISPEEDGLLVPPGDTDALARAIIRLMEQPELRSRLGEAARNKAARYAMDPVCAAWMDLFRQLNSSSSR
;
A
#
# COMPACT_ATOMS: atom_id res chain seq x y z
N MET A 1 -11.25 -22.65 9.41
CA MET A 1 -10.48 -21.75 10.29
C MET A 1 -11.21 -20.42 10.38
N LYS A 2 -11.38 -19.88 11.59
CA LYS A 2 -12.02 -18.57 11.83
C LYS A 2 -10.97 -17.48 11.93
N ILE A 3 -11.01 -16.50 11.02
CA ILE A 3 -9.99 -15.45 10.91
C ILE A 3 -10.66 -14.09 11.04
N ALA A 4 -10.25 -13.29 12.02
CA ALA A 4 -10.75 -11.95 12.26
C ALA A 4 -9.70 -10.91 11.82
N TYR A 5 -10.00 -10.13 10.78
CA TYR A 5 -9.23 -8.95 10.41
C TYR A 5 -9.78 -7.73 11.16
N VAL A 6 -8.93 -7.04 11.90
CA VAL A 6 -9.30 -5.85 12.65
C VAL A 6 -8.66 -4.63 12.03
N LEU A 7 -9.46 -3.61 11.72
CA LEU A 7 -9.03 -2.39 11.03
C LEU A 7 -9.88 -1.19 11.44
N ASP A 8 -9.40 0.02 11.09
CA ASP A 8 -10.08 1.24 11.47
C ASP A 8 -11.39 1.44 10.70
N ASP A 9 -11.34 1.26 9.38
CA ASP A 9 -12.44 1.57 8.45
C ASP A 9 -12.30 0.76 7.14
N LEU A 10 -13.42 0.42 6.51
CA LEU A 10 -13.48 -0.22 5.18
C LEU A 10 -13.87 0.74 4.06
N ASP A 11 -14.53 1.87 4.39
CA ASP A 11 -15.08 2.81 3.42
C ASP A 11 -14.06 3.86 2.97
N ALA A 12 -12.94 4.01 3.71
CA ALA A 12 -11.88 4.93 3.34
C ALA A 12 -11.26 4.54 2.00
N ALA A 13 -11.10 5.53 1.11
CA ALA A 13 -10.42 5.33 -0.17
C ALA A 13 -8.91 5.12 0.06
N GLY A 14 -8.43 3.89 -0.13
CA GLY A 14 -7.01 3.56 0.03
C GLY A 14 -6.66 2.13 -0.37
N GLY A 15 -5.39 1.91 -0.70
CA GLY A 15 -4.88 0.61 -1.11
C GLY A 15 -5.03 -0.46 -0.01
N ILE A 16 -4.88 -0.09 1.26
CA ILE A 16 -5.00 -1.01 2.41
C ILE A 16 -6.40 -1.61 2.46
N GLN A 17 -7.43 -0.78 2.38
CA GLN A 17 -8.83 -1.21 2.42
C GLN A 17 -9.19 -2.09 1.23
N ALA A 18 -8.78 -1.69 0.01
CA ALA A 18 -9.02 -2.45 -1.21
C ALA A 18 -8.36 -3.84 -1.13
N VAL A 19 -7.10 -3.91 -0.72
CA VAL A 19 -6.35 -5.16 -0.55
C VAL A 19 -6.97 -6.03 0.54
N THR A 20 -7.33 -5.44 1.70
CA THR A 20 -7.93 -6.21 2.80
C THR A 20 -9.26 -6.82 2.40
N ARG A 21 -10.13 -6.06 1.70
CA ARG A 21 -11.41 -6.58 1.18
C ARG A 21 -11.22 -7.72 0.18
N ALA A 22 -10.34 -7.52 -0.80
CA ALA A 22 -10.08 -8.51 -1.84
C ALA A 22 -9.48 -9.80 -1.25
N LYS A 23 -8.52 -9.67 -0.33
CA LYS A 23 -7.92 -10.79 0.40
C LYS A 23 -8.94 -11.51 1.28
N ALA A 24 -9.78 -10.79 2.02
CA ALA A 24 -10.84 -11.37 2.84
C ALA A 24 -11.82 -12.17 1.98
N ALA A 25 -12.23 -11.64 0.82
CA ALA A 25 -13.09 -12.33 -0.13
C ALA A 25 -12.47 -13.63 -0.65
N ALA A 26 -11.20 -13.59 -1.07
CA ALA A 26 -10.47 -14.74 -1.58
C ALA A 26 -10.26 -15.82 -0.50
N LEU A 27 -9.92 -15.43 0.72
CA LEU A 27 -9.76 -16.35 1.84
C LEU A 27 -11.10 -16.99 2.27
N ALA A 28 -12.22 -16.25 2.17
CA ALA A 28 -13.56 -16.79 2.46
C ALA A 28 -14.00 -17.83 1.41
N ALA A 29 -13.51 -17.74 0.18
CA ALA A 29 -13.79 -18.73 -0.86
C ALA A 29 -13.07 -20.08 -0.63
N ILE A 30 -12.06 -20.12 0.26
CA ILE A 30 -11.37 -21.38 0.60
C ILE A 30 -12.26 -22.20 1.54
N PRO A 31 -12.61 -23.44 1.18
CA PRO A 31 -13.48 -24.28 2.01
C PRO A 31 -12.98 -24.45 3.46
N GLY A 32 -13.87 -24.31 4.41
CA GLY A 32 -13.56 -24.43 5.83
C GLY A 32 -13.04 -23.15 6.49
N ASN A 33 -12.95 -22.02 5.74
CA ASN A 33 -12.65 -20.72 6.31
C ASN A 33 -13.93 -19.91 6.60
N GLU A 34 -13.89 -19.19 7.71
CA GLU A 34 -14.87 -18.19 8.11
C GLU A 34 -14.16 -16.87 8.36
N ILE A 35 -14.39 -15.86 7.51
CA ILE A 35 -13.70 -14.59 7.55
C ILE A 35 -14.57 -13.51 8.16
N MET A 36 -14.00 -12.78 9.10
CA MET A 36 -14.66 -11.69 9.82
C MET A 36 -13.86 -10.41 9.68
N LEU A 37 -14.51 -9.31 9.29
CA LEU A 37 -13.95 -7.97 9.26
C LEU A 37 -14.52 -7.19 10.44
N VAL A 38 -13.66 -6.80 11.38
CA VAL A 38 -14.04 -6.04 12.56
C VAL A 38 -13.54 -4.61 12.40
N THR A 39 -14.45 -3.63 12.32
CA THR A 39 -14.10 -2.23 12.08
C THR A 39 -14.37 -1.36 13.31
N ALA A 40 -13.46 -0.42 13.60
CA ALA A 40 -13.65 0.56 14.67
C ALA A 40 -14.78 1.54 14.32
N ASN A 41 -14.82 2.00 13.08
CA ASN A 41 -15.82 2.93 12.55
C ASN A 41 -16.96 2.18 11.85
N ASP A 42 -18.07 2.89 11.63
CA ASP A 42 -19.19 2.37 10.87
C ASP A 42 -18.86 2.39 9.37
N SER A 43 -18.77 1.22 8.75
CA SER A 43 -18.41 1.02 7.34
C SER A 43 -19.57 0.39 6.55
N ARG A 44 -20.79 0.90 6.71
CA ARG A 44 -22.02 0.31 6.15
C ARG A 44 -22.04 0.27 4.63
N ARG A 45 -21.43 1.27 3.96
CA ARG A 45 -21.41 1.36 2.48
C ARG A 45 -20.67 0.17 1.86
N THR A 46 -19.53 -0.18 2.41
CA THR A 46 -18.71 -1.28 1.90
C THR A 46 -19.21 -2.65 2.36
N ALA A 47 -19.82 -2.73 3.54
CA ALA A 47 -20.35 -4.00 4.06
C ALA A 47 -21.37 -4.65 3.13
N SER A 48 -22.19 -3.85 2.43
CA SER A 48 -23.20 -4.33 1.48
C SER A 48 -22.62 -4.85 0.16
N SER A 49 -21.36 -4.57 -0.15
CA SER A 49 -20.69 -4.99 -1.39
C SER A 49 -19.74 -6.18 -1.22
N LEU A 50 -19.62 -6.73 -0.01
CA LEU A 50 -18.77 -7.88 0.24
C LEU A 50 -19.44 -9.19 -0.20
N PRO A 51 -18.65 -10.16 -0.68
CA PRO A 51 -19.19 -11.43 -1.12
C PRO A 51 -19.77 -12.25 0.06
N PRO A 52 -20.69 -13.21 -0.21
CA PRO A 52 -21.13 -14.16 0.79
C PRO A 52 -19.94 -14.88 1.45
N GLY A 53 -20.04 -15.11 2.78
CA GLY A 53 -18.97 -15.77 3.56
C GLY A 53 -18.05 -14.80 4.30
N VAL A 54 -18.15 -13.49 4.08
CA VAL A 54 -17.44 -12.46 4.86
C VAL A 54 -18.42 -11.79 5.82
N LYS A 55 -18.22 -11.95 7.12
CA LYS A 55 -19.00 -11.30 8.16
C LYS A 55 -18.38 -9.96 8.54
N VAL A 56 -19.16 -8.89 8.65
CA VAL A 56 -18.68 -7.58 9.12
C VAL A 56 -19.27 -7.28 10.49
N VAL A 57 -18.40 -6.78 11.39
CA VAL A 57 -18.78 -6.35 12.74
C VAL A 57 -18.28 -4.93 12.96
N HIS A 58 -19.21 -4.00 13.16
CA HIS A 58 -18.91 -2.59 13.44
C HIS A 58 -18.90 -2.35 14.95
N LEU A 59 -17.81 -1.75 15.47
CA LEU A 59 -17.66 -1.45 16.88
C LEU A 59 -18.28 -0.10 17.27
N GLY A 60 -18.58 0.78 16.31
CA GLY A 60 -19.24 2.07 16.52
C GLY A 60 -18.43 3.03 17.39
N VAL A 61 -17.10 3.04 17.24
CA VAL A 61 -16.22 3.91 18.06
C VAL A 61 -16.07 5.29 17.45
N ASN A 62 -16.04 5.40 16.12
CA ASN A 62 -16.03 6.63 15.32
C ASN A 62 -14.99 7.66 15.80
N TYR A 63 -13.71 7.36 15.56
CA TYR A 63 -12.58 8.18 16.03
C TYR A 63 -12.56 9.61 15.48
N TYR A 64 -13.16 9.88 14.33
CA TYR A 64 -13.06 11.15 13.60
C TYR A 64 -14.26 12.10 13.78
N GLU A 65 -15.26 11.74 14.60
CA GLU A 65 -16.47 12.55 14.77
C GLU A 65 -16.26 13.94 15.41
N ASP A 66 -15.10 14.18 16.05
CA ASP A 66 -14.86 15.39 16.85
C ASP A 66 -13.52 16.10 16.55
N ASP A 67 -12.90 15.89 15.41
CA ASP A 67 -11.58 16.45 15.06
C ASP A 67 -11.54 18.00 15.01
N TRP A 68 -12.71 18.67 15.01
CA TRP A 68 -12.87 20.13 15.02
C TRP A 68 -12.87 20.76 16.43
N LYS A 69 -12.89 19.98 17.50
CA LYS A 69 -12.91 20.45 18.89
C LYS A 69 -11.48 20.56 19.46
N GLY A 70 -11.22 21.60 20.27
CA GLY A 70 -9.89 21.95 20.76
C GLY A 70 -9.06 20.81 21.39
N PHE A 71 -7.72 20.98 21.43
CA PHE A 71 -6.70 19.96 21.74
C PHE A 71 -6.96 19.14 23.04
N LEU A 72 -7.36 19.79 24.16
CA LEU A 72 -7.64 19.08 25.42
C LEU A 72 -8.89 18.20 25.34
N TYR A 73 -9.88 18.64 24.59
CA TYR A 73 -11.09 17.86 24.33
C TYR A 73 -10.78 16.62 23.48
N VAL A 74 -9.97 16.80 22.44
CA VAL A 74 -9.48 15.71 21.58
C VAL A 74 -8.68 14.70 22.40
N LEU A 75 -7.77 15.14 23.27
CA LEU A 75 -6.94 14.24 24.10
C LEU A 75 -7.79 13.42 25.08
N LYS A 76 -8.73 14.06 25.79
CA LYS A 76 -9.68 13.37 26.70
C LYS A 76 -10.60 12.42 25.92
N GLY A 77 -11.10 12.87 24.76
CA GLY A 77 -11.90 12.07 23.85
C GLY A 77 -11.17 10.81 23.37
N ILE A 78 -9.89 10.92 22.98
CA ILE A 78 -9.06 9.79 22.56
C ILE A 78 -8.93 8.75 23.68
N LEU A 79 -8.70 9.16 24.93
CA LEU A 79 -8.56 8.22 26.07
C LEU A 79 -9.86 7.47 26.36
N VAL A 80 -11.00 8.18 26.35
CA VAL A 80 -12.33 7.58 26.55
C VAL A 80 -12.67 6.63 25.41
N ARG A 81 -12.46 7.06 24.16
CA ARG A 81 -12.71 6.23 22.97
C ARG A 81 -11.82 5.01 22.93
N ARG A 82 -10.56 5.10 23.31
CA ARG A 82 -9.66 3.94 23.42
C ARG A 82 -10.17 2.89 24.42
N ARG A 83 -10.68 3.30 25.57
CA ARG A 83 -11.30 2.38 26.55
C ARG A 83 -12.56 1.75 25.99
N ARG A 84 -13.44 2.54 25.36
CA ARG A 84 -14.65 2.07 24.70
C ARG A 84 -14.32 1.07 23.56
N HIS A 85 -13.33 1.43 22.73
CA HIS A 85 -12.84 0.56 21.67
C HIS A 85 -12.32 -0.77 22.21
N ALA A 86 -11.43 -0.75 23.19
CA ALA A 86 -10.88 -1.96 23.81
C ALA A 86 -11.99 -2.86 24.38
N LYS A 87 -13.01 -2.28 25.04
CA LYS A 87 -14.15 -3.02 25.58
C LYS A 87 -15.01 -3.64 24.47
N ALA A 88 -15.34 -2.86 23.44
CA ALA A 88 -16.15 -3.33 22.31
C ALA A 88 -15.41 -4.41 21.49
N LEU A 89 -14.11 -4.19 21.21
CA LEU A 89 -13.28 -5.15 20.49
C LEU A 89 -13.13 -6.46 21.27
N ARG A 90 -12.90 -6.40 22.59
CA ARG A 90 -12.85 -7.60 23.45
C ARG A 90 -14.15 -8.39 23.37
N LYS A 91 -15.29 -7.71 23.55
CA LYS A 91 -16.61 -8.34 23.46
C LYS A 91 -16.82 -9.03 22.10
N ALA A 92 -16.52 -8.31 21.01
CA ALA A 92 -16.66 -8.85 19.66
C ALA A 92 -15.77 -10.09 19.45
N LEU A 93 -14.49 -10.06 19.84
CA LEU A 93 -13.58 -11.19 19.72
C LEU A 93 -14.00 -12.39 20.59
N ASP A 94 -14.50 -12.16 21.80
CA ASP A 94 -14.99 -13.21 22.70
C ASP A 94 -16.27 -13.89 22.14
N GLU A 95 -17.13 -13.16 21.45
CA GLU A 95 -18.32 -13.68 20.76
C GLU A 95 -17.97 -14.42 19.47
N LEU A 96 -17.03 -13.89 18.68
CA LEU A 96 -16.62 -14.46 17.39
C LEU A 96 -15.77 -15.73 17.57
N ARG A 97 -14.99 -15.82 18.64
CA ARG A 97 -14.06 -16.91 18.93
C ARG A 97 -13.18 -17.26 17.73
N PRO A 98 -12.37 -16.31 17.23
CA PRO A 98 -11.49 -16.56 16.10
C PRO A 98 -10.38 -17.54 16.48
N ASP A 99 -9.80 -18.24 15.48
CA ASP A 99 -8.52 -18.95 15.61
C ASP A 99 -7.35 -17.97 15.47
N ILE A 100 -7.50 -17.01 14.56
CA ILE A 100 -6.49 -15.99 14.22
C ILE A 100 -7.10 -14.60 14.26
N VAL A 101 -6.37 -13.63 14.86
CA VAL A 101 -6.71 -12.20 14.83
C VAL A 101 -5.60 -11.47 14.08
N VAL A 102 -5.92 -10.87 12.94
CA VAL A 102 -5.01 -10.07 12.11
C VAL A 102 -5.27 -8.58 12.37
N SER A 103 -4.29 -7.86 12.91
CA SER A 103 -4.34 -6.41 13.09
C SER A 103 -3.81 -5.71 11.86
N VAL A 104 -4.64 -4.93 11.18
CA VAL A 104 -4.33 -4.18 9.95
C VAL A 104 -4.30 -2.67 10.23
N GLY A 105 -5.21 -2.17 11.06
CA GLY A 105 -5.38 -0.75 11.36
C GLY A 105 -4.32 -0.15 12.27
N GLN A 106 -4.52 1.10 12.65
CA GLN A 106 -3.59 1.84 13.51
C GLN A 106 -4.13 1.99 14.94
N SER A 107 -5.44 2.02 15.13
CA SER A 107 -6.08 2.27 16.43
C SER A 107 -5.96 1.08 17.37
N GLU A 108 -6.11 -0.15 16.85
CA GLU A 108 -6.15 -1.40 17.63
C GLU A 108 -4.78 -2.06 17.88
N LYS A 109 -3.75 -1.67 17.14
CA LYS A 109 -2.44 -2.34 17.12
C LYS A 109 -1.78 -2.56 18.49
N PHE A 110 -2.08 -1.70 19.46
CA PHE A 110 -1.57 -1.84 20.82
C PHE A 110 -2.59 -2.49 21.79
N MET A 111 -3.83 -2.67 21.35
CA MET A 111 -4.89 -3.28 22.15
C MET A 111 -4.89 -4.80 21.98
N ILE A 112 -4.80 -5.28 20.73
CA ILE A 112 -4.91 -6.71 20.41
C ILE A 112 -3.96 -7.58 21.24
N PRO A 113 -2.65 -7.31 21.39
CA PRO A 113 -1.78 -8.16 22.19
C PRO A 113 -2.19 -8.25 23.66
N ARG A 114 -2.75 -7.14 24.21
CA ARG A 114 -3.23 -7.13 25.60
C ARG A 114 -4.54 -7.88 25.78
N LEU A 115 -5.46 -7.73 24.82
CA LEU A 115 -6.74 -8.39 24.83
C LEU A 115 -6.62 -9.90 24.57
N SER A 116 -5.52 -10.33 23.96
CA SER A 116 -5.27 -11.72 23.54
C SER A 116 -4.38 -12.50 24.51
N ARG A 117 -3.86 -11.89 25.60
CA ARG A 117 -2.85 -12.51 26.48
C ARG A 117 -3.28 -13.89 27.01
N ASP A 118 -4.53 -14.04 27.42
CA ASP A 118 -5.07 -15.27 28.02
C ASP A 118 -6.14 -15.92 27.14
N LYS A 119 -5.98 -15.80 25.81
CA LYS A 119 -6.96 -16.28 24.84
C LYS A 119 -6.34 -17.36 23.96
N PRO A 120 -7.16 -18.30 23.44
CA PRO A 120 -6.68 -19.42 22.64
C PRO A 120 -6.25 -19.01 21.23
N TRP A 121 -6.71 -17.86 20.73
CA TRP A 121 -6.38 -17.40 19.39
C TRP A 121 -4.97 -16.85 19.24
N LYS A 122 -4.43 -16.92 18.04
CA LYS A 122 -3.14 -16.33 17.67
C LYS A 122 -3.31 -14.95 17.06
N THR A 123 -2.27 -14.14 17.20
CA THR A 123 -2.28 -12.74 16.76
C THR A 123 -1.23 -12.49 15.68
N VAL A 124 -1.65 -11.83 14.61
CA VAL A 124 -0.78 -11.42 13.51
C VAL A 124 -0.86 -9.91 13.31
N ARG A 125 0.28 -9.23 13.22
CA ARG A 125 0.35 -7.83 12.82
C ARG A 125 0.73 -7.74 11.35
N GLU A 126 -0.11 -7.13 10.54
CA GLU A 126 0.17 -6.84 9.14
C GLU A 126 0.61 -5.37 9.00
N PHE A 127 1.83 -5.14 8.50
CA PHE A 127 2.38 -3.82 8.26
C PHE A 127 2.26 -3.46 6.78
N HIS A 128 1.55 -2.36 6.49
CA HIS A 128 1.41 -1.80 5.14
C HIS A 128 2.37 -0.66 4.85
N TYR A 129 3.17 -0.24 5.83
CA TYR A 129 4.19 0.79 5.72
C TYR A 129 5.54 0.24 6.11
N SER A 130 6.62 0.75 5.52
CA SER A 130 7.95 0.41 5.96
C SER A 130 8.22 0.88 7.40
N GLY A 131 9.12 0.18 8.09
CA GLY A 131 9.51 0.56 9.45
C GLY A 131 10.12 1.96 9.57
N THR A 132 10.60 2.53 8.47
CA THR A 132 11.18 3.89 8.43
C THR A 132 10.23 4.96 7.88
N TYR A 133 9.07 4.58 7.36
CA TYR A 133 8.13 5.46 6.65
C TYR A 133 7.89 6.80 7.37
N ARG A 134 7.65 6.79 8.67
CA ARG A 134 7.35 8.01 9.43
C ARG A 134 8.54 8.94 9.55
N LYS A 135 9.75 8.41 9.75
CA LYS A 135 10.98 9.21 9.82
C LYS A 135 11.25 9.91 8.51
N ASP A 136 11.06 9.19 7.44
CA ASP A 136 11.38 9.66 6.12
C ASP A 136 10.31 10.63 5.60
N TYR A 137 9.04 10.36 5.90
CA TYR A 137 7.96 11.32 5.66
C TYR A 137 8.15 12.62 6.45
N ALA A 138 8.56 12.54 7.73
CA ALA A 138 8.87 13.71 8.54
C ALA A 138 10.10 14.47 8.04
N ARG A 139 11.08 13.79 7.45
CA ARG A 139 12.24 14.46 6.78
C ARG A 139 11.79 15.25 5.56
N LEU A 140 10.86 14.74 4.76
CA LEU A 140 10.33 15.42 3.57
C LEU A 140 9.45 16.62 3.94
N GLN A 141 8.67 16.55 5.03
CA GLN A 141 7.82 17.66 5.46
C GLN A 141 8.58 18.79 6.15
N GLY A 142 9.81 18.55 6.62
CA GLY A 142 10.63 19.55 7.34
C GLY A 142 10.18 19.79 8.77
N GLY A 143 11.10 20.36 9.60
CA GLY A 143 10.83 20.74 10.97
C GLY A 143 11.29 19.71 12.02
N ILE A 144 11.99 20.23 13.05
CA ILE A 144 12.59 19.45 14.14
C ILE A 144 11.49 18.70 14.92
N ARG A 145 10.34 19.36 15.16
CA ARG A 145 9.20 18.76 15.91
C ARG A 145 8.64 17.50 15.23
N ALA A 146 8.45 17.54 13.90
CA ALA A 146 7.96 16.40 13.14
C ALA A 146 8.95 15.21 13.21
N ARG A 147 10.26 15.49 13.11
CA ARG A 147 11.33 14.46 13.23
C ARG A 147 11.39 13.83 14.62
N VAL A 148 11.28 14.64 15.68
CA VAL A 148 11.28 14.14 17.07
C VAL A 148 10.03 13.29 17.33
N MET A 149 8.85 13.74 16.92
CA MET A 149 7.59 12.98 17.09
C MET A 149 7.61 11.67 16.28
N ALA A 150 8.15 11.68 15.08
CA ALA A 150 8.33 10.47 14.29
C ALA A 150 9.29 9.49 14.97
N ALA A 151 10.43 9.96 15.47
CA ALA A 151 11.42 9.14 16.18
C ALA A 151 10.85 8.54 17.47
N LEU A 152 10.11 9.32 18.27
CA LEU A 152 9.44 8.83 19.46
C LEU A 152 8.36 7.79 19.15
N SER A 153 7.56 8.04 18.11
CA SER A 153 6.53 7.10 17.67
C SER A 153 7.16 5.78 17.19
N ASP A 154 8.25 5.84 16.42
CA ASP A 154 8.98 4.65 15.96
C ASP A 154 9.63 3.90 17.12
N PHE A 155 10.26 4.60 18.05
CA PHE A 155 10.82 3.98 19.25
C PHE A 155 9.73 3.25 20.06
N TYR A 156 8.55 3.85 20.20
CA TYR A 156 7.43 3.23 20.89
C TYR A 156 6.89 2.00 20.12
N GLU A 157 6.71 2.12 18.82
CA GLU A 157 6.15 1.04 17.98
C GLU A 157 7.18 -0.09 17.75
N PHE A 158 8.40 0.25 17.40
CA PHE A 158 9.45 -0.71 17.02
C PHE A 158 10.43 -1.03 18.16
N GLY A 159 10.56 -0.17 19.17
CA GLY A 159 11.42 -0.36 20.34
C GLY A 159 10.74 -1.12 21.46
N LEU A 160 9.76 -0.49 22.10
CA LEU A 160 9.14 -1.00 23.32
C LEU A 160 8.09 -2.11 23.10
N ARG A 161 7.45 -2.14 21.95
CA ARG A 161 6.31 -3.03 21.66
C ARG A 161 6.62 -4.12 20.61
N ARG A 162 7.88 -4.29 20.27
CA ARG A 162 8.32 -5.35 19.35
C ARG A 162 8.13 -6.73 20.02
N GLY A 163 7.52 -7.68 19.29
CA GLY A 163 7.36 -9.07 19.75
C GLY A 163 6.15 -9.34 20.64
N THR A 164 5.13 -8.45 20.61
CA THR A 164 3.88 -8.68 21.34
C THR A 164 2.83 -9.46 20.53
N TYR A 165 3.04 -9.62 19.24
CA TYR A 165 2.25 -10.48 18.35
C TYR A 165 2.92 -11.83 18.16
N ASP A 166 2.13 -12.89 17.89
CA ASP A 166 2.68 -14.23 17.59
C ASP A 166 3.43 -14.23 16.25
N ALA A 167 2.95 -13.44 15.27
CA ALA A 167 3.66 -13.17 14.03
C ALA A 167 3.49 -11.73 13.55
N THR A 168 4.46 -11.27 12.76
CA THR A 168 4.43 -9.99 12.06
C THR A 168 4.62 -10.25 10.57
N VAL A 169 3.75 -9.64 9.75
CA VAL A 169 3.85 -9.69 8.29
C VAL A 169 4.27 -8.32 7.78
N VAL A 170 5.31 -8.29 6.97
CA VAL A 170 5.79 -7.13 6.23
C VAL A 170 5.68 -7.41 4.73
N LEU A 171 5.61 -6.37 3.90
CA LEU A 171 5.30 -6.53 2.49
C LEU A 171 6.54 -6.80 1.62
N THR A 172 7.74 -6.46 2.10
CA THR A 172 8.97 -6.49 1.31
C THR A 172 10.12 -7.16 2.06
N ARG A 173 11.04 -7.76 1.31
CA ARG A 173 12.28 -8.32 1.87
C ARG A 173 13.17 -7.20 2.40
N GLN A 174 13.25 -6.09 1.67
CA GLN A 174 14.02 -4.94 2.10
C GLN A 174 13.57 -4.44 3.48
N ASP A 175 12.26 -4.28 3.72
CA ASP A 175 11.76 -3.86 5.03
C ASP A 175 12.14 -4.86 6.13
N ARG A 176 12.01 -6.17 5.86
CA ARG A 176 12.44 -7.23 6.80
C ARG A 176 13.92 -7.14 7.13
N GLU A 177 14.77 -6.94 6.15
CA GLU A 177 16.23 -6.92 6.32
C GLU A 177 16.72 -5.64 7.01
N GLU A 178 16.14 -4.50 6.69
CA GLU A 178 16.56 -3.20 7.23
C GLU A 178 15.95 -2.90 8.59
N ASN A 179 14.65 -3.16 8.78
CA ASN A 179 13.91 -2.73 9.96
C ASN A 179 13.62 -3.86 10.97
N TRP A 180 13.68 -5.12 10.51
CA TRP A 180 13.33 -6.30 11.32
C TRP A 180 14.46 -7.31 11.46
N LYS A 181 15.69 -6.94 11.10
CA LYS A 181 16.86 -7.81 11.16
C LYS A 181 17.02 -8.48 12.53
N GLY A 182 17.26 -9.81 12.52
CA GLY A 182 17.45 -10.62 13.72
C GLY A 182 16.19 -10.90 14.54
N ARG A 183 14.99 -10.49 14.07
CA ARG A 183 13.74 -10.76 14.78
C ARG A 183 13.08 -12.02 14.30
N ARG A 184 12.64 -12.83 15.28
CA ARG A 184 11.86 -14.05 15.01
C ARG A 184 10.39 -13.69 14.73
N GLY A 185 9.67 -14.56 14.01
CA GLY A 185 8.24 -14.40 13.73
C GLY A 185 7.91 -13.28 12.74
N VAL A 186 8.89 -12.79 11.95
CA VAL A 186 8.67 -11.81 10.88
C VAL A 186 8.65 -12.51 9.54
N HIS A 187 7.53 -12.42 8.85
CA HIS A 187 7.25 -13.05 7.57
C HIS A 187 7.09 -11.99 6.47
N VAL A 188 7.57 -12.30 5.27
CA VAL A 188 7.38 -11.44 4.10
C VAL A 188 6.24 -12.03 3.28
N ILE A 189 5.09 -11.34 3.26
CA ILE A 189 3.95 -11.68 2.41
C ILE A 189 3.53 -10.40 1.70
N PRO A 190 3.70 -10.31 0.36
CA PRO A 190 3.38 -9.10 -0.39
C PRO A 190 1.86 -8.86 -0.45
N ASN A 191 1.49 -7.66 -0.82
CA ASN A 191 0.11 -7.39 -1.18
C ASN A 191 -0.23 -8.07 -2.51
N PRO A 192 -1.43 -8.64 -2.65
CA PRO A 192 -1.89 -9.20 -3.91
C PRO A 192 -2.26 -8.09 -4.91
N CYS A 193 -2.05 -8.34 -6.19
CA CYS A 193 -2.75 -7.60 -7.25
C CYS A 193 -4.25 -7.91 -7.16
N VAL A 194 -5.07 -6.88 -7.04
CA VAL A 194 -6.52 -7.05 -6.82
C VAL A 194 -7.29 -7.40 -8.07
N TRP A 195 -6.66 -7.31 -9.24
CA TRP A 195 -7.24 -7.74 -10.52
C TRP A 195 -6.24 -8.57 -11.34
N ARG A 196 -6.77 -9.33 -12.28
CA ARG A 196 -6.01 -10.06 -13.29
C ARG A 196 -6.49 -9.63 -14.66
N PRO A 197 -5.74 -8.78 -15.38
CA PRO A 197 -6.14 -8.33 -16.70
C PRO A 197 -6.24 -9.49 -17.69
N GLU A 198 -7.33 -9.57 -18.44
CA GLU A 198 -7.50 -10.52 -19.53
C GLU A 198 -6.68 -10.10 -20.77
N ARG A 199 -6.48 -8.79 -20.94
CA ARG A 199 -5.73 -8.16 -22.02
C ARG A 199 -4.33 -7.73 -21.56
N VAL A 200 -3.45 -7.56 -22.54
CA VAL A 200 -2.11 -6.98 -22.36
C VAL A 200 -2.08 -5.61 -23.03
N ALA A 201 -1.34 -4.68 -22.45
CA ALA A 201 -1.12 -3.39 -23.09
C ALA A 201 -0.33 -3.56 -24.40
N PRO A 202 -0.77 -3.00 -25.53
CA PRO A 202 -0.05 -3.12 -26.80
C PRO A 202 1.27 -2.32 -26.83
N LEU A 203 1.46 -1.38 -25.92
CA LEU A 203 2.65 -0.54 -25.74
C LEU A 203 3.01 0.34 -26.96
N GLU A 204 2.06 0.60 -27.85
CA GLU A 204 2.28 1.32 -29.11
C GLU A 204 1.99 2.82 -29.00
N ARG A 205 1.17 3.23 -28.02
CA ARG A 205 0.74 4.63 -27.88
C ARG A 205 1.88 5.48 -27.31
N PRO A 206 2.13 6.69 -27.84
CA PRO A 206 3.11 7.61 -27.30
C PRO A 206 2.62 8.22 -25.96
N ARG A 207 2.39 7.35 -24.97
CA ARG A 207 1.78 7.70 -23.68
C ARG A 207 2.50 7.00 -22.54
N ALA A 208 2.97 7.81 -21.59
CA ALA A 208 3.38 7.36 -20.27
C ALA A 208 2.30 7.71 -19.25
N VAL A 209 2.13 6.87 -18.23
CA VAL A 209 1.18 7.09 -17.16
C VAL A 209 1.88 7.13 -15.81
N ALA A 210 1.37 7.95 -14.90
CA ALA A 210 1.73 7.94 -13.48
C ALA A 210 0.45 7.99 -12.65
N VAL A 211 0.35 7.17 -11.59
CA VAL A 211 -0.87 7.02 -10.80
C VAL A 211 -0.57 7.12 -9.32
N GLY A 212 -1.32 7.94 -8.59
CA GLY A 212 -1.20 8.05 -7.14
C GLY A 212 -1.75 9.34 -6.56
N ARG A 213 -1.86 9.41 -5.23
CA ARG A 213 -2.26 10.65 -4.55
C ARG A 213 -1.24 11.76 -4.81
N LEU A 214 -1.71 12.96 -5.09
CA LEU A 214 -0.84 14.13 -5.33
C LEU A 214 -0.33 14.69 -3.99
N VAL A 215 0.65 13.99 -3.41
CA VAL A 215 1.33 14.33 -2.15
C VAL A 215 2.85 14.31 -2.34
N PRO A 216 3.64 15.07 -1.53
CA PRO A 216 5.09 15.24 -1.75
C PRO A 216 5.87 13.92 -1.88
N VAL A 217 5.50 12.91 -1.10
CA VAL A 217 6.18 11.60 -1.10
C VAL A 217 6.08 10.87 -2.45
N LYS A 218 5.06 11.18 -3.26
CA LYS A 218 4.88 10.57 -4.58
C LYS A 218 5.72 11.19 -5.68
N GLY A 219 6.41 12.32 -5.41
CA GLY A 219 7.45 12.87 -6.27
C GLY A 219 6.99 13.37 -7.64
N PHE A 220 5.70 13.67 -7.84
CA PHE A 220 5.18 14.11 -9.15
C PHE A 220 5.84 15.41 -9.63
N GLY A 221 6.24 16.30 -8.72
CA GLY A 221 7.00 17.50 -9.08
C GLY A 221 8.36 17.18 -9.70
N LEU A 222 9.03 16.10 -9.26
CA LEU A 222 10.27 15.62 -9.86
C LEU A 222 10.01 15.03 -11.25
N LEU A 223 8.92 14.29 -11.39
CA LEU A 223 8.51 13.75 -12.70
C LEU A 223 8.24 14.85 -13.72
N VAL A 224 7.55 15.93 -13.35
CA VAL A 224 7.32 17.08 -14.25
C VAL A 224 8.64 17.72 -14.67
N ARG A 225 9.63 17.83 -13.75
CA ARG A 225 10.97 18.33 -14.08
C ARG A 225 11.73 17.39 -15.02
N ALA A 226 11.65 16.08 -14.82
CA ALA A 226 12.23 15.09 -15.73
C ALA A 226 11.55 15.16 -17.11
N TRP A 227 10.22 15.34 -17.12
CA TRP A 227 9.45 15.39 -18.36
C TRP A 227 9.76 16.61 -19.25
N GLU A 228 10.24 17.72 -18.68
CA GLU A 228 10.73 18.85 -19.45
C GLU A 228 11.83 18.44 -20.44
N LYS A 229 12.76 17.57 -20.01
CA LYS A 229 13.83 17.04 -20.85
C LYS A 229 13.29 16.03 -21.88
N VAL A 230 12.32 15.22 -21.45
CA VAL A 230 11.66 14.26 -22.33
C VAL A 230 10.89 14.98 -23.44
N ALA A 231 10.09 15.99 -23.11
CA ALA A 231 9.29 16.72 -24.09
C ALA A 231 10.14 17.52 -25.12
N ALA A 232 11.34 17.91 -24.74
CA ALA A 232 12.29 18.58 -25.64
C ALA A 232 12.78 17.65 -26.78
N VAL A 233 12.88 16.33 -26.52
CA VAL A 233 13.34 15.31 -27.47
C VAL A 233 12.14 14.61 -28.15
N HIS A 234 11.08 14.33 -27.39
CA HIS A 234 9.90 13.61 -27.85
C HIS A 234 8.61 14.40 -27.58
N PRO A 235 8.35 15.49 -28.33
CA PRO A 235 7.19 16.37 -28.09
C PRO A 235 5.83 15.73 -28.40
N ASP A 236 5.81 14.62 -29.12
CA ASP A 236 4.63 13.81 -29.44
C ASP A 236 4.13 12.97 -28.25
N TRP A 237 5.04 12.62 -27.31
CA TRP A 237 4.68 11.83 -26.13
C TRP A 237 3.91 12.65 -25.11
N LYS A 238 2.97 11.96 -24.43
CA LYS A 238 2.16 12.53 -23.34
C LYS A 238 2.40 11.79 -22.04
N LEU A 239 2.50 12.55 -20.97
CA LEU A 239 2.45 12.07 -19.60
C LEU A 239 1.05 12.33 -19.04
N GLU A 240 0.35 11.27 -18.66
CA GLU A 240 -0.92 11.39 -17.95
C GLU A 240 -0.71 11.06 -16.46
N ILE A 241 -1.00 12.03 -15.59
CA ILE A 241 -0.93 11.87 -14.14
C ILE A 241 -2.36 11.71 -13.61
N TRP A 242 -2.66 10.52 -13.12
CA TRP A 242 -3.95 10.15 -12.56
C TRP A 242 -3.89 10.15 -11.03
N GLY A 243 -4.72 10.95 -10.41
CA GLY A 243 -4.83 11.10 -8.98
C GLY A 243 -5.25 12.50 -8.58
N ASP A 244 -5.50 12.67 -7.29
CA ASP A 244 -5.80 13.97 -6.68
C ASP A 244 -5.09 14.12 -5.34
N GLY A 245 -5.01 15.36 -4.84
CA GLY A 245 -4.37 15.64 -3.57
C GLY A 245 -3.92 17.10 -3.44
N PRO A 246 -3.35 17.44 -2.26
CA PRO A 246 -2.99 18.81 -1.92
C PRO A 246 -1.95 19.46 -2.87
N GLU A 247 -1.17 18.66 -3.59
CA GLU A 247 -0.17 19.19 -4.55
C GLU A 247 -0.75 19.54 -5.93
N ARG A 248 -2.04 19.29 -6.20
CA ARG A 248 -2.62 19.53 -7.51
C ARG A 248 -2.34 20.94 -8.04
N GLY A 249 -2.68 21.97 -7.27
CA GLY A 249 -2.46 23.35 -7.69
C GLY A 249 -0.98 23.74 -7.87
N SER A 250 -0.08 23.17 -7.08
CA SER A 250 1.36 23.39 -7.27
C SER A 250 1.91 22.71 -8.52
N LEU A 251 1.42 21.51 -8.83
CA LEU A 251 1.77 20.79 -10.06
C LEU A 251 1.23 21.50 -11.31
N GLU A 252 0.01 22.01 -11.29
CA GLU A 252 -0.56 22.80 -12.38
C GLU A 252 0.26 24.07 -12.67
N ARG A 253 0.69 24.78 -11.62
CA ARG A 253 1.59 25.93 -11.77
C ARG A 253 2.96 25.53 -12.33
N LEU A 254 3.52 24.39 -11.87
CA LEU A 254 4.81 23.90 -12.36
C LEU A 254 4.74 23.51 -13.84
N VAL A 255 3.70 22.80 -14.27
CA VAL A 255 3.47 22.42 -15.66
C VAL A 255 3.39 23.67 -16.55
N ARG A 256 2.59 24.66 -16.14
CA ARG A 256 2.43 25.93 -16.87
C ARG A 256 3.73 26.72 -16.92
N GLY A 257 4.43 26.85 -15.78
CA GLY A 257 5.71 27.58 -15.70
C GLY A 257 6.83 26.99 -16.55
N LYS A 258 6.68 25.73 -16.97
CA LYS A 258 7.59 25.02 -17.89
C LYS A 258 7.07 24.90 -19.32
N GLY A 259 5.88 25.44 -19.64
CA GLY A 259 5.27 25.33 -20.97
C GLY A 259 4.92 23.91 -21.38
N LEU A 260 4.58 23.05 -20.41
CA LEU A 260 4.34 21.61 -20.62
C LEU A 260 2.86 21.23 -20.71
N GLU A 261 1.92 22.18 -20.83
CA GLU A 261 0.48 21.93 -20.79
C GLU A 261 0.01 20.99 -21.90
N LYS A 262 0.72 20.96 -23.02
CA LYS A 262 0.44 20.03 -24.13
C LYS A 262 0.98 18.63 -23.91
N ASN A 263 1.94 18.45 -23.01
CA ASN A 263 2.68 17.19 -22.80
C ASN A 263 2.38 16.51 -21.45
N VAL A 264 2.04 17.28 -20.41
CA VAL A 264 1.76 16.77 -19.05
C VAL A 264 0.31 17.09 -18.69
N LEU A 265 -0.48 16.05 -18.49
CA LEU A 265 -1.93 16.14 -18.31
C LEU A 265 -2.32 15.63 -16.91
N LEU A 266 -2.76 16.54 -16.03
CA LEU A 266 -3.28 16.19 -14.70
C LEU A 266 -4.76 15.80 -14.82
N ARG A 267 -5.04 14.50 -14.84
CA ARG A 267 -6.34 13.91 -15.20
C ARG A 267 -7.33 13.81 -14.03
N GLY A 268 -6.89 13.99 -12.77
CA GLY A 268 -7.74 13.79 -11.62
C GLY A 268 -7.79 12.32 -11.17
N ALA A 269 -8.59 12.05 -10.15
CA ALA A 269 -8.78 10.69 -9.64
C ALA A 269 -9.56 9.83 -10.64
N THR A 270 -9.27 8.51 -10.66
CA THR A 270 -9.97 7.54 -11.49
C THR A 270 -10.24 6.25 -10.72
N GLY A 271 -11.37 5.62 -10.98
CA GLY A 271 -11.67 4.23 -10.57
C GLY A 271 -11.19 3.19 -11.59
N GLU A 272 -10.71 3.62 -12.78
CA GLU A 272 -10.41 2.77 -13.91
C GLU A 272 -8.88 2.65 -14.16
N VAL A 273 -8.10 2.49 -13.09
CA VAL A 273 -6.62 2.44 -13.19
C VAL A 273 -6.15 1.39 -14.18
N GLN A 274 -6.78 0.22 -14.20
CA GLN A 274 -6.45 -0.86 -15.12
C GLN A 274 -6.56 -0.41 -16.59
N GLU A 275 -7.62 0.27 -16.97
CA GLU A 275 -7.79 0.75 -18.35
C GLU A 275 -6.77 1.83 -18.72
N LYS A 276 -6.39 2.69 -17.76
CA LYS A 276 -5.35 3.71 -18.02
C LYS A 276 -3.98 3.06 -18.23
N LEU A 277 -3.68 2.00 -17.49
CA LEU A 277 -2.47 1.19 -17.68
C LEU A 277 -2.49 0.48 -19.05
N LEU A 278 -3.57 -0.22 -19.39
CA LEU A 278 -3.71 -0.93 -20.67
C LEU A 278 -3.62 -0.01 -21.89
N GLN A 279 -3.89 1.28 -21.74
CA GLN A 279 -3.79 2.29 -22.79
C GLN A 279 -2.44 3.02 -22.81
N SER A 280 -1.47 2.60 -22.03
CA SER A 280 -0.17 3.27 -21.87
C SER A 280 0.98 2.36 -22.30
N SER A 281 2.10 2.96 -22.70
CA SER A 281 3.31 2.26 -23.11
C SER A 281 4.31 2.06 -21.99
N MET A 282 4.20 2.83 -20.90
CA MET A 282 5.01 2.67 -19.70
C MET A 282 4.31 3.30 -18.49
N LEU A 283 4.60 2.78 -17.29
CA LEU A 283 4.34 3.44 -16.02
C LEU A 283 5.59 4.18 -15.56
N VAL A 284 5.46 5.44 -15.14
CA VAL A 284 6.53 6.16 -14.43
C VAL A 284 6.15 6.32 -12.97
N PHE A 285 7.04 5.85 -12.09
CA PHE A 285 6.79 5.78 -10.65
C PHE A 285 7.85 6.57 -9.87
N PRO A 286 7.65 7.89 -9.69
CA PRO A 286 8.65 8.79 -9.11
C PRO A 286 8.58 8.88 -7.58
N SER A 287 8.00 7.90 -6.90
CA SER A 287 7.83 7.90 -5.45
C SER A 287 9.18 7.93 -4.74
N LEU A 288 9.26 8.77 -3.70
CA LEU A 288 10.43 8.86 -2.81
C LEU A 288 10.35 7.89 -1.64
N PHE A 289 9.15 7.39 -1.38
CA PHE A 289 8.83 6.49 -0.27
C PHE A 289 7.63 5.63 -0.58
N GLU A 290 7.70 4.34 -0.25
CA GLU A 290 6.59 3.38 -0.39
C GLU A 290 6.52 2.40 0.79
N GLY A 291 5.38 1.74 0.93
CA GLY A 291 5.25 0.51 1.72
C GLY A 291 5.38 -0.74 0.85
N PHE A 292 4.96 -0.63 -0.43
CA PHE A 292 5.02 -1.73 -1.41
C PHE A 292 5.01 -1.24 -2.87
N GLY A 293 4.16 -0.25 -3.20
CA GLY A 293 4.02 0.24 -4.58
C GLY A 293 3.01 -0.58 -5.39
N MET A 294 1.76 -0.67 -4.92
CA MET A 294 0.69 -1.44 -5.57
C MET A 294 0.59 -1.20 -7.09
N VAL A 295 0.68 0.07 -7.52
CA VAL A 295 0.55 0.41 -8.95
C VAL A 295 1.67 -0.17 -9.81
N LEU A 296 2.85 -0.49 -9.24
CA LEU A 296 3.91 -1.20 -9.97
C LEU A 296 3.44 -2.60 -10.35
N VAL A 297 2.92 -3.35 -9.38
CA VAL A 297 2.41 -4.71 -9.62
C VAL A 297 1.19 -4.69 -10.54
N GLU A 298 0.35 -3.67 -10.42
CA GLU A 298 -0.80 -3.44 -11.29
C GLU A 298 -0.39 -3.19 -12.75
N ALA A 299 0.64 -2.37 -12.97
CA ALA A 299 1.20 -2.12 -14.30
C ALA A 299 1.87 -3.38 -14.87
N MET A 300 2.66 -4.07 -14.06
CA MET A 300 3.29 -5.33 -14.45
C MET A 300 2.25 -6.37 -14.86
N ALA A 301 1.14 -6.51 -14.13
CA ALA A 301 0.05 -7.41 -14.48
C ALA A 301 -0.59 -7.07 -15.84
N CYS A 302 -0.63 -5.79 -16.21
CA CYS A 302 -1.07 -5.32 -17.54
C CYS A 302 0.00 -5.51 -18.64
N GLY A 303 1.21 -5.97 -18.31
CA GLY A 303 2.34 -6.05 -19.26
C GLY A 303 2.96 -4.68 -19.56
N VAL A 304 2.78 -3.70 -18.68
CA VAL A 304 3.31 -2.34 -18.82
C VAL A 304 4.65 -2.25 -18.09
N PRO A 305 5.77 -1.98 -18.78
CA PRO A 305 7.06 -1.82 -18.15
C PRO A 305 7.08 -0.57 -17.27
N CYS A 306 7.80 -0.67 -16.15
CA CYS A 306 7.90 0.39 -15.16
C CYS A 306 9.25 1.09 -15.20
N VAL A 307 9.25 2.42 -15.13
CA VAL A 307 10.44 3.24 -14.80
C VAL A 307 10.20 3.83 -13.42
N ALA A 308 11.01 3.48 -12.43
CA ALA A 308 10.77 3.87 -11.05
C ALA A 308 12.02 4.43 -10.38
N PHE A 309 11.82 5.35 -9.42
CA PHE A 309 12.85 5.60 -8.43
C PHE A 309 13.05 4.36 -7.55
N GLU A 310 14.31 4.04 -7.28
CA GLU A 310 14.71 2.97 -6.36
C GLU A 310 14.54 3.42 -4.90
N CYS A 311 13.32 3.84 -4.57
CA CYS A 311 13.03 4.32 -3.23
C CYS A 311 12.93 3.16 -2.22
N PRO A 312 13.14 3.41 -0.92
CA PRO A 312 13.01 2.40 0.11
C PRO A 312 11.63 1.73 0.13
N CYS A 313 11.66 0.42 0.30
CA CYS A 313 10.53 -0.50 0.49
C CYS A 313 9.49 -0.50 -0.64
N GLY A 314 9.76 -1.31 -1.64
CA GLY A 314 8.82 -1.56 -2.75
C GLY A 314 9.52 -1.78 -4.07
N PRO A 315 9.99 -0.73 -4.76
CA PRO A 315 10.51 -0.88 -6.12
C PRO A 315 11.60 -1.94 -6.28
N ARG A 316 12.56 -2.04 -5.36
CA ARG A 316 13.62 -3.09 -5.39
C ARG A 316 13.10 -4.52 -5.22
N ASP A 317 12.01 -4.70 -4.49
CA ASP A 317 11.42 -6.02 -4.29
C ASP A 317 10.52 -6.42 -5.45
N VAL A 318 9.90 -5.43 -6.10
CA VAL A 318 8.94 -5.61 -7.18
C VAL A 318 9.63 -5.68 -8.54
N ILE A 319 10.61 -4.81 -8.80
CA ILE A 319 11.31 -4.68 -10.09
C ILE A 319 12.71 -5.30 -9.99
N SER A 320 13.05 -6.20 -10.91
CA SER A 320 14.43 -6.61 -11.21
C SER A 320 14.98 -5.67 -12.30
N PRO A 321 15.95 -4.81 -11.98
CA PRO A 321 16.46 -3.84 -12.94
C PRO A 321 16.95 -4.50 -14.24
N GLU A 322 16.62 -3.92 -15.39
CA GLU A 322 16.96 -4.38 -16.74
C GLU A 322 16.30 -5.72 -17.17
N GLU A 323 15.62 -6.42 -16.24
CA GLU A 323 14.92 -7.67 -16.54
C GLU A 323 13.42 -7.43 -16.78
N ASP A 324 12.75 -6.71 -15.85
CA ASP A 324 11.29 -6.49 -15.88
C ASP A 324 10.88 -5.02 -15.62
N GLY A 325 11.86 -4.10 -15.64
CA GLY A 325 11.67 -2.67 -15.51
C GLY A 325 12.99 -1.93 -15.33
N LEU A 326 12.92 -0.61 -15.16
CA LEU A 326 14.08 0.24 -14.94
C LEU A 326 14.01 0.91 -13.58
N LEU A 327 15.09 0.81 -12.82
CA LEU A 327 15.26 1.52 -11.55
C LEU A 327 16.32 2.61 -11.69
N VAL A 328 16.04 3.78 -11.15
CA VAL A 328 16.97 4.92 -11.14
C VAL A 328 17.08 5.51 -9.72
N PRO A 329 18.20 6.21 -9.39
CA PRO A 329 18.40 6.78 -8.07
C PRO A 329 17.25 7.71 -7.66
N PRO A 330 16.78 7.65 -6.40
CA PRO A 330 15.72 8.51 -5.90
C PRO A 330 16.05 10.00 -6.01
N GLY A 331 15.17 10.77 -6.63
CA GLY A 331 15.34 12.21 -6.81
C GLY A 331 16.18 12.62 -8.02
N ASP A 332 16.88 11.70 -8.68
CA ASP A 332 17.64 11.98 -9.90
C ASP A 332 16.71 12.12 -11.11
N THR A 333 16.31 13.37 -11.39
CA THR A 333 15.42 13.69 -12.52
C THR A 333 16.08 13.46 -13.87
N ASP A 334 17.42 13.51 -13.96
CA ASP A 334 18.15 13.27 -15.19
C ASP A 334 18.23 11.79 -15.54
N ALA A 335 18.50 10.94 -14.55
CA ALA A 335 18.45 9.51 -14.71
C ALA A 335 17.01 9.05 -15.06
N LEU A 336 15.99 9.66 -14.42
CA LEU A 336 14.59 9.36 -14.73
C LEU A 336 14.25 9.73 -16.18
N ALA A 337 14.64 10.91 -16.64
CA ALA A 337 14.42 11.35 -18.02
C ALA A 337 15.09 10.41 -19.02
N ARG A 338 16.38 10.06 -18.81
CA ARG A 338 17.13 9.13 -19.67
C ARG A 338 16.47 7.75 -19.74
N ALA A 339 16.02 7.22 -18.60
CA ALA A 339 15.35 5.91 -18.58
C ALA A 339 14.00 5.93 -19.32
N ILE A 340 13.24 7.02 -19.21
CA ILE A 340 11.98 7.23 -19.94
C ILE A 340 12.27 7.31 -21.45
N ILE A 341 13.21 8.13 -21.88
CA ILE A 341 13.62 8.31 -23.29
C ILE A 341 14.07 6.96 -23.87
N ARG A 342 14.87 6.20 -23.13
CA ARG A 342 15.33 4.87 -23.56
C ARG A 342 14.17 3.94 -23.88
N LEU A 343 13.11 3.92 -23.05
CA LEU A 343 11.93 3.11 -23.35
C LEU A 343 11.08 3.67 -24.50
N MET A 344 11.13 4.97 -24.77
CA MET A 344 10.46 5.56 -25.94
C MET A 344 11.14 5.15 -27.23
N GLU A 345 12.46 5.19 -27.26
CA GLU A 345 13.29 4.92 -28.45
C GLU A 345 13.51 3.44 -28.75
N GLN A 346 13.30 2.56 -27.75
CA GLN A 346 13.56 1.12 -27.89
C GLN A 346 12.27 0.31 -27.68
N PRO A 347 11.39 0.19 -28.69
CA PRO A 347 10.13 -0.55 -28.59
C PRO A 347 10.33 -2.03 -28.26
N GLU A 348 11.43 -2.66 -28.74
CA GLU A 348 11.76 -4.06 -28.46
C GLU A 348 12.12 -4.24 -26.98
N LEU A 349 12.91 -3.32 -26.41
CA LEU A 349 13.21 -3.31 -24.99
C LEU A 349 11.93 -3.12 -24.16
N ARG A 350 11.09 -2.18 -24.57
CA ARG A 350 9.81 -1.90 -23.92
C ARG A 350 8.89 -3.12 -23.89
N SER A 351 8.78 -3.84 -25.01
CA SER A 351 7.99 -5.08 -25.11
C SER A 351 8.60 -6.20 -24.26
N ARG A 352 9.91 -6.42 -24.34
CA ARG A 352 10.62 -7.44 -23.54
C ARG A 352 10.44 -7.23 -22.05
N LEU A 353 10.64 -5.99 -21.56
CA LEU A 353 10.46 -5.67 -20.14
C LEU A 353 8.99 -5.82 -19.72
N GLY A 354 8.03 -5.43 -20.55
CA GLY A 354 6.61 -5.58 -20.28
C GLY A 354 6.19 -7.05 -20.17
N GLU A 355 6.68 -7.92 -21.05
CA GLU A 355 6.42 -9.36 -20.99
C GLU A 355 7.01 -10.00 -19.73
N ALA A 356 8.28 -9.70 -19.42
CA ALA A 356 8.93 -10.20 -18.21
C ALA A 356 8.23 -9.69 -16.94
N ALA A 357 7.81 -8.43 -16.92
CA ALA A 357 7.02 -7.84 -15.84
C ALA A 357 5.71 -8.61 -15.61
N ARG A 358 4.97 -8.90 -16.68
CA ARG A 358 3.73 -9.67 -16.60
C ARG A 358 3.94 -11.08 -16.04
N ASN A 359 4.98 -11.76 -16.51
CA ASN A 359 5.32 -13.09 -16.00
C ASN A 359 5.65 -13.06 -14.50
N LYS A 360 6.40 -12.07 -14.05
CA LYS A 360 6.73 -11.89 -12.64
C LYS A 360 5.52 -11.49 -11.80
N ALA A 361 4.58 -10.70 -12.34
CA ALA A 361 3.37 -10.27 -11.66
C ALA A 361 2.50 -11.44 -11.19
N ALA A 362 2.62 -12.62 -11.81
CA ALA A 362 1.93 -13.83 -11.38
C ALA A 362 2.23 -14.22 -9.92
N ARG A 363 3.40 -13.85 -9.39
CA ARG A 363 3.79 -14.07 -7.98
C ARG A 363 2.95 -13.25 -7.01
N TYR A 364 2.38 -12.15 -7.48
CA TYR A 364 1.52 -11.24 -6.73
C TYR A 364 0.04 -11.47 -7.01
N ALA A 365 -0.33 -12.54 -7.72
CA ALA A 365 -1.72 -12.90 -7.91
C ALA A 365 -2.36 -13.25 -6.56
N MET A 366 -3.69 -13.18 -6.49
CA MET A 366 -4.44 -13.42 -5.25
C MET A 366 -4.16 -14.82 -4.68
N ASP A 367 -4.15 -15.86 -5.51
CA ASP A 367 -4.00 -17.24 -5.07
C ASP A 367 -2.67 -17.53 -4.37
N PRO A 368 -1.48 -17.22 -4.94
CA PRO A 368 -0.21 -17.47 -4.25
C PRO A 368 -0.07 -16.63 -2.96
N VAL A 369 -0.60 -15.41 -2.94
CA VAL A 369 -0.57 -14.58 -1.73
C VAL A 369 -1.49 -15.16 -0.64
N CYS A 370 -2.71 -15.57 -0.99
CA CYS A 370 -3.61 -16.25 -0.05
C CYS A 370 -3.05 -17.58 0.45
N ALA A 371 -2.37 -18.35 -0.41
CA ALA A 371 -1.68 -19.58 -0.02
C ALA A 371 -0.61 -19.29 1.06
N ALA A 372 0.23 -18.28 0.86
CA ALA A 372 1.25 -17.87 1.84
C ALA A 372 0.62 -17.45 3.19
N TRP A 373 -0.50 -16.73 3.16
CA TRP A 373 -1.26 -16.39 4.37
C TRP A 373 -1.81 -17.63 5.07
N MET A 374 -2.40 -18.57 4.33
CA MET A 374 -2.93 -19.81 4.90
C MET A 374 -1.83 -20.69 5.51
N ASP A 375 -0.65 -20.73 4.89
CA ASP A 375 0.49 -21.47 5.44
C ASP A 375 0.96 -20.85 6.77
N LEU A 376 1.05 -19.53 6.85
CA LEU A 376 1.35 -18.83 8.11
C LEU A 376 0.29 -19.16 9.19
N PHE A 377 -0.99 -19.08 8.85
CA PHE A 377 -2.06 -19.36 9.81
C PHE A 377 -2.05 -20.81 10.31
N ARG A 378 -1.79 -21.79 9.43
CA ARG A 378 -1.63 -23.20 9.82
C ARG A 378 -0.43 -23.41 10.75
N GLN A 379 0.72 -22.79 10.46
CA GLN A 379 1.91 -22.84 11.31
C GLN A 379 1.64 -22.30 12.72
N LEU A 380 0.93 -21.17 12.83
CA LEU A 380 0.60 -20.58 14.13
C LEU A 380 -0.34 -21.48 14.94
N ASN A 381 -1.34 -22.09 14.30
CA ASN A 381 -2.29 -22.97 14.98
C ASN A 381 -1.62 -24.29 15.43
N SER A 382 -0.72 -24.87 14.64
CA SER A 382 -0.03 -26.09 15.01
C SER A 382 0.95 -25.92 16.19
N SER A 383 1.47 -24.68 16.37
CA SER A 383 2.37 -24.34 17.47
C SER A 383 1.65 -24.26 18.83
N SER A 384 0.32 -24.29 18.87
CA SER A 384 -0.49 -24.26 20.10
C SER A 384 -0.76 -25.63 20.70
N SER A 385 -0.40 -26.73 19.99
CA SER A 385 -0.65 -28.12 20.40
C SER A 385 0.57 -28.74 21.09
N ARG A 386 1.57 -27.95 21.42
CA ARG A 386 2.73 -28.35 22.22
C ARG A 386 2.82 -27.44 23.45
#